data_bf3cca6591712d1c5e9173f4ef00110b
#
_entry.id   bf3cca6591712d1c5e9173f4ef00110b
#
_cell.length_a   1.000
_cell.length_b   1.000
_cell.length_c   1.000
_cell.angle_alpha   90.00
_cell.angle_beta   90.00
_cell.angle_gamma   90.00
#
_symmetry.space_group_name_H-M   'P 1'
#
loop_
_entity.id
_entity.type
_entity.pdbx_description
1 polymer ?
#
loop_
_entity_poly.entity_id
_entity_poly.type
_entity_poly.pdbx_seq_one_letter_code
_entity_poly.pdbx_strand_id
1 'polypeptide(L)'
;YGLVTEDSENIKEFEKLQAHLRACFPHVFQTVTTEEVNRCSRLYCWKGDGSSQKPPILLMAHQDVVPIAEGTEQDWKYPPFDGRIEEGCVWGRGAIDMKNALVAIFEAMEALIKAGFVPDRDVYICNGHDEELMLDKGSKGVAALCKKKGLHFEFVLDEGSSFVDGEQFGLPGQLCACIGVYEKGYCDVRITLHDQAGHSSKPAHPTALSRMAKIIETVENRPFPVRPTRIFYEMYRDAAPYGGLWGRIKAANPSIFGKGFVNEQLKSLQGNASLRTTVAATQIQASDTPNVLPHTVWANFNCRLNPGDTRQELVEFFQEIAGPDCEVALPTSFEASKIARTNSRAYQAISQAVRQVYGEIPVVPSVFFASTDSQYFNDLADDVYKHMPFISNLKYTTTMHATNERIDVESFAQGVQFYAQLLQNVCSQTGQAG
;
A
#
# COMPACT_ATOMS: atom_id res chain seq x y z
N TYR A 1 -14.95 -7.94 12.30
CA TYR A 1 -15.38 -6.55 12.47
C TYR A 1 -14.21 -5.72 12.98
N GLY A 2 -13.79 -4.73 12.20
CA GLY A 2 -12.52 -4.01 12.28
C GLY A 2 -12.23 -3.14 13.51
N LEU A 3 -12.94 -3.18 14.58
CA LEU A 3 -12.54 -2.49 15.80
C LEU A 3 -11.94 -3.52 16.77
N VAL A 4 -10.61 -3.63 16.79
CA VAL A 4 -9.91 -4.19 17.94
C VAL A 4 -9.96 -3.13 19.05
N THR A 5 -11.17 -2.86 19.52
CA THR A 5 -11.38 -2.40 20.89
C THR A 5 -10.95 -3.54 21.80
N GLU A 6 -10.81 -3.29 23.08
CA GLU A 6 -10.56 -4.34 24.09
C GLU A 6 -11.67 -5.42 24.14
N ASP A 7 -12.47 -5.54 23.05
CA ASP A 7 -13.57 -6.46 22.91
C ASP A 7 -13.05 -7.89 22.76
N SER A 8 -13.46 -8.73 23.70
CA SER A 8 -12.96 -10.10 23.84
C SER A 8 -13.29 -11.02 22.66
N GLU A 9 -14.25 -10.67 21.77
CA GLU A 9 -14.66 -11.52 20.63
C GLU A 9 -13.71 -11.40 19.46
N ASN A 10 -13.32 -10.19 19.07
CA ASN A 10 -12.38 -9.98 17.97
C ASN A 10 -11.01 -10.58 18.30
N ILE A 11 -10.56 -10.46 19.54
CA ILE A 11 -9.30 -11.06 19.98
C ILE A 11 -9.32 -12.57 19.83
N LYS A 12 -10.43 -13.24 20.13
CA LYS A 12 -10.57 -14.69 19.98
C LYS A 12 -10.42 -15.14 18.52
N GLU A 13 -10.85 -14.36 17.53
CA GLU A 13 -10.66 -14.71 16.13
C GLU A 13 -9.18 -14.62 15.71
N PHE A 14 -8.42 -13.64 16.20
CA PHE A 14 -6.97 -13.61 16.02
C PHE A 14 -6.27 -14.78 16.74
N GLU A 15 -6.70 -15.14 17.94
CA GLU A 15 -6.18 -16.31 18.66
C GLU A 15 -6.45 -17.62 17.90
N LYS A 16 -7.65 -17.78 17.30
CA LYS A 16 -7.99 -18.92 16.43
C LYS A 16 -7.08 -18.96 15.19
N LEU A 17 -6.86 -17.81 14.52
CA LEU A 17 -5.95 -17.73 13.39
C LEU A 17 -4.54 -18.14 13.79
N GLN A 18 -4.03 -17.66 14.92
CA GLN A 18 -2.70 -18.03 15.41
C GLN A 18 -2.59 -19.53 15.75
N ALA A 19 -3.63 -20.09 16.33
CA ALA A 19 -3.69 -21.54 16.59
C ALA A 19 -3.72 -22.35 15.29
N HIS A 20 -4.46 -21.88 14.28
CA HIS A 20 -4.54 -22.51 12.98
C HIS A 20 -3.18 -22.46 12.25
N LEU A 21 -2.51 -21.32 12.24
CA LEU A 21 -1.17 -21.20 11.65
C LEU A 21 -0.17 -22.16 12.31
N ARG A 22 -0.20 -22.28 13.64
CA ARG A 22 0.65 -23.25 14.36
C ARG A 22 0.36 -24.71 13.99
N ALA A 23 -0.89 -25.04 13.76
CA ALA A 23 -1.28 -26.41 13.37
C ALA A 23 -0.88 -26.71 11.93
N CYS A 24 -0.99 -25.74 11.00
CA CYS A 24 -0.68 -25.91 9.59
C CYS A 24 0.83 -25.88 9.31
N PHE A 25 1.61 -25.09 10.06
CA PHE A 25 3.04 -24.82 9.81
C PHE A 25 3.95 -25.27 10.96
N PRO A 26 3.93 -26.57 11.36
CA PRO A 26 4.63 -27.04 12.54
C PRO A 26 6.15 -26.86 12.47
N HIS A 27 6.79 -26.98 11.29
CA HIS A 27 8.24 -26.79 11.17
C HIS A 27 8.63 -25.33 11.31
N VAL A 28 7.82 -24.40 10.80
CA VAL A 28 8.02 -22.96 11.02
C VAL A 28 8.00 -22.68 12.52
N PHE A 29 6.94 -23.09 13.23
CA PHE A 29 6.79 -22.78 14.66
C PHE A 29 7.75 -23.53 15.60
N GLN A 30 8.41 -24.60 15.12
CA GLN A 30 9.54 -25.23 15.82
C GLN A 30 10.86 -24.47 15.61
N THR A 31 10.96 -23.68 14.53
CA THR A 31 12.19 -23.01 14.12
C THR A 31 12.23 -21.55 14.48
N VAL A 32 11.12 -20.82 14.33
CA VAL A 32 11.06 -19.38 14.59
C VAL A 32 10.85 -19.05 16.06
N THR A 33 11.42 -17.95 16.50
CA THR A 33 11.00 -17.30 17.75
C THR A 33 9.84 -16.37 17.47
N THR A 34 8.91 -16.24 18.42
CA THR A 34 7.71 -15.41 18.29
C THR A 34 7.64 -14.43 19.44
N GLU A 35 7.48 -13.16 19.12
CA GLU A 35 7.18 -12.10 20.11
C GLU A 35 5.78 -11.55 19.87
N GLU A 36 4.99 -11.54 20.94
CA GLU A 36 3.65 -10.98 20.93
C GLU A 36 3.68 -9.48 21.17
N VAL A 37 2.92 -8.73 20.36
CA VAL A 37 2.78 -7.29 20.49
C VAL A 37 1.29 -6.94 20.55
N ASN A 38 0.90 -6.25 21.62
CA ASN A 38 -0.47 -5.80 21.84
C ASN A 38 -1.51 -6.93 21.62
N ARG A 39 -1.22 -8.13 22.13
CA ARG A 39 -2.05 -9.35 22.12
C ARG A 39 -2.22 -9.99 20.73
N CYS A 40 -2.48 -9.22 19.68
CA CYS A 40 -2.88 -9.76 18.38
C CYS A 40 -1.76 -9.75 17.35
N SER A 41 -0.87 -8.74 17.36
CA SER A 41 0.26 -8.70 16.42
C SER A 41 1.41 -9.61 16.85
N ARG A 42 2.20 -10.03 15.88
CA ARG A 42 3.34 -10.93 16.08
C ARG A 42 4.55 -10.44 15.29
N LEU A 43 5.71 -10.55 15.93
CA LEU A 43 7.00 -10.49 15.27
C LEU A 43 7.64 -11.86 15.36
N TYR A 44 7.80 -12.52 14.22
CA TYR A 44 8.51 -13.79 14.12
C TYR A 44 9.94 -13.53 13.67
N CYS A 45 10.87 -14.36 14.14
CA CYS A 45 12.25 -14.35 13.69
C CYS A 45 12.69 -15.77 13.33
N TRP A 46 12.99 -15.99 12.07
CA TRP A 46 13.73 -17.14 11.59
C TRP A 46 15.21 -16.82 11.64
N LYS A 47 15.88 -17.40 12.64
CA LYS A 47 17.29 -17.13 12.92
C LYS A 47 18.18 -17.67 11.83
N GLY A 48 19.09 -16.86 11.31
CA GLY A 48 20.13 -17.28 10.38
C GLY A 48 21.26 -18.03 11.06
N ASP A 49 22.07 -18.74 10.27
CA ASP A 49 23.25 -19.47 10.74
C ASP A 49 24.42 -18.57 11.12
N GLY A 50 24.29 -17.25 10.89
CA GLY A 50 25.32 -16.26 11.20
C GLY A 50 26.50 -16.25 10.24
N SER A 51 26.45 -16.98 9.13
CA SER A 51 27.53 -17.03 8.13
C SER A 51 27.67 -15.74 7.32
N SER A 52 26.65 -14.87 7.37
CA SER A 52 26.62 -13.57 6.70
C SER A 52 26.64 -12.41 7.70
N GLN A 53 27.29 -11.29 7.31
CA GLN A 53 27.22 -10.01 8.04
C GLN A 53 26.13 -9.08 7.49
N LYS A 54 25.26 -9.59 6.60
CA LYS A 54 24.18 -8.79 6.03
C LYS A 54 23.16 -8.44 7.12
N PRO A 55 22.55 -7.23 7.09
CA PRO A 55 21.42 -6.91 7.97
C PRO A 55 20.25 -7.88 7.77
N PRO A 56 19.36 -8.06 8.75
CA PRO A 56 18.14 -8.83 8.60
C PRO A 56 17.20 -8.25 7.55
N ILE A 57 16.23 -9.03 7.12
CA ILE A 57 15.12 -8.58 6.27
C ILE A 57 13.80 -8.69 7.00
N LEU A 58 12.80 -7.94 6.57
CA LEU A 58 11.43 -7.99 7.10
C LEU A 58 10.42 -8.22 5.98
N LEU A 59 9.61 -9.25 6.12
CA LEU A 59 8.41 -9.48 5.32
C LEU A 59 7.19 -9.10 6.16
N MET A 60 6.20 -8.45 5.54
CA MET A 60 5.01 -7.98 6.25
C MET A 60 3.74 -8.58 5.69
N ALA A 61 2.76 -8.78 6.55
CA ALA A 61 1.39 -9.09 6.19
C ALA A 61 0.46 -8.74 7.36
N HIS A 62 -0.71 -8.16 7.08
CA HIS A 62 -1.71 -7.92 8.10
C HIS A 62 -2.72 -9.08 8.23
N GLN A 63 -3.38 -9.16 9.36
CA GLN A 63 -4.28 -10.25 9.73
C GLN A 63 -5.74 -9.83 9.69
N ASP A 64 -6.01 -8.56 9.90
CA ASP A 64 -7.34 -7.99 9.87
C ASP A 64 -7.90 -7.92 8.45
N VAL A 65 -9.16 -7.59 8.34
CA VAL A 65 -9.88 -7.44 7.08
C VAL A 65 -10.97 -6.39 7.25
N VAL A 66 -11.33 -5.69 6.19
CA VAL A 66 -12.50 -4.79 6.21
C VAL A 66 -13.80 -5.57 6.47
N PRO A 67 -14.80 -4.95 7.11
CA PRO A 67 -16.09 -5.58 7.34
C PRO A 67 -16.83 -5.88 6.02
N ILE A 68 -17.81 -6.76 6.10
CA ILE A 68 -18.79 -6.91 5.03
C ILE A 68 -19.70 -5.68 5.09
N ALA A 69 -19.91 -5.02 3.97
CA ALA A 69 -20.80 -3.88 3.89
C ALA A 69 -22.23 -4.31 4.23
N GLU A 70 -22.87 -3.58 5.14
CA GLU A 70 -24.23 -3.87 5.59
C GLU A 70 -25.21 -3.94 4.42
N GLY A 71 -26.02 -4.99 4.37
CA GLY A 71 -27.01 -5.23 3.32
C GLY A 71 -26.46 -5.93 2.07
N THR A 72 -25.16 -6.27 2.02
CA THR A 72 -24.53 -6.98 0.89
C THR A 72 -24.27 -8.46 1.15
N GLU A 73 -24.70 -8.99 2.29
CA GLU A 73 -24.45 -10.38 2.70
C GLU A 73 -25.00 -11.39 1.70
N GLN A 74 -26.13 -11.07 1.06
CA GLN A 74 -26.80 -11.91 0.04
C GLN A 74 -26.18 -11.77 -1.36
N ASP A 75 -25.31 -10.78 -1.59
CA ASP A 75 -24.64 -10.55 -2.87
C ASP A 75 -23.39 -11.43 -3.02
N TRP A 76 -22.97 -12.10 -1.96
CA TRP A 76 -21.89 -13.05 -1.98
C TRP A 76 -22.32 -14.38 -2.57
N LYS A 77 -21.64 -14.83 -3.61
CA LYS A 77 -21.87 -16.14 -4.24
C LYS A 77 -21.61 -17.30 -3.27
N TYR A 78 -20.59 -17.17 -2.44
CA TYR A 78 -20.25 -18.08 -1.33
C TYR A 78 -20.09 -17.26 -0.06
N PRO A 79 -20.43 -17.80 1.12
CA PRO A 79 -20.30 -17.05 2.38
C PRO A 79 -18.87 -16.47 2.57
N PRO A 80 -18.76 -15.20 2.96
CA PRO A 80 -17.49 -14.47 2.92
C PRO A 80 -16.40 -14.98 3.86
N PHE A 81 -16.75 -15.82 4.83
CA PHE A 81 -15.81 -16.37 5.83
C PHE A 81 -15.71 -17.90 5.80
N ASP A 82 -16.30 -18.57 4.80
CA ASP A 82 -16.21 -20.03 4.65
C ASP A 82 -14.86 -20.50 4.07
N GLY A 83 -14.15 -19.65 3.34
CA GLY A 83 -12.91 -20.00 2.67
C GLY A 83 -13.09 -21.09 1.62
N ARG A 84 -14.19 -21.11 0.88
CA ARG A 84 -14.49 -22.16 -0.10
C ARG A 84 -13.52 -22.15 -1.26
N ILE A 85 -13.11 -23.35 -1.68
CA ILE A 85 -12.34 -23.56 -2.90
C ILE A 85 -13.31 -24.05 -3.97
N GLU A 86 -13.73 -23.13 -4.83
CA GLU A 86 -14.68 -23.39 -5.90
C GLU A 86 -14.24 -22.64 -7.17
N GLU A 87 -14.58 -23.21 -8.34
CA GLU A 87 -14.27 -22.57 -9.63
C GLU A 87 -12.79 -22.22 -9.82
N GLY A 88 -11.88 -22.99 -9.22
CA GLY A 88 -10.43 -22.74 -9.28
C GLY A 88 -9.96 -21.57 -8.41
N CYS A 89 -10.83 -21.04 -7.54
CA CYS A 89 -10.53 -19.91 -6.65
C CYS A 89 -10.75 -20.28 -5.19
N VAL A 90 -10.02 -19.61 -4.31
CA VAL A 90 -10.33 -19.50 -2.87
C VAL A 90 -11.19 -18.26 -2.70
N TRP A 91 -12.41 -18.43 -2.22
CA TRP A 91 -13.39 -17.36 -2.03
C TRP A 91 -13.46 -16.94 -0.57
N GLY A 92 -13.37 -15.64 -0.32
CA GLY A 92 -13.57 -15.11 1.02
C GLY A 92 -13.01 -13.71 1.20
N ARG A 93 -13.51 -12.99 2.19
CA ARG A 93 -12.96 -11.72 2.67
C ARG A 93 -11.54 -11.96 3.20
N GLY A 94 -10.56 -11.18 2.72
CA GLY A 94 -9.15 -11.35 3.05
C GLY A 94 -8.41 -12.34 2.13
N ALA A 95 -9.07 -12.88 1.09
CA ALA A 95 -8.45 -13.78 0.13
C ALA A 95 -7.44 -13.05 -0.78
N ILE A 96 -7.62 -11.74 -0.98
CA ILE A 96 -6.67 -10.88 -1.70
C ILE A 96 -5.96 -9.95 -0.71
N ASP A 97 -6.68 -9.41 0.28
CA ASP A 97 -6.23 -8.37 1.18
C ASP A 97 -6.33 -8.82 2.64
N MET A 98 -5.18 -9.25 3.29
CA MET A 98 -4.01 -9.82 2.61
C MET A 98 -3.60 -11.16 3.24
N LYS A 99 -4.60 -12.01 3.62
CA LYS A 99 -4.28 -13.34 4.18
C LYS A 99 -3.59 -14.27 3.18
N ASN A 100 -3.74 -14.02 1.87
CA ASN A 100 -2.98 -14.70 0.83
C ASN A 100 -1.46 -14.54 1.02
N ALA A 101 -0.97 -13.31 1.25
CA ALA A 101 0.45 -13.08 1.48
C ALA A 101 0.90 -13.66 2.83
N LEU A 102 0.08 -13.49 3.89
CA LEU A 102 0.35 -14.09 5.19
C LEU A 102 0.60 -15.60 5.07
N VAL A 103 -0.34 -16.31 4.45
CA VAL A 103 -0.25 -17.77 4.31
C VAL A 103 0.86 -18.17 3.33
N ALA A 104 1.04 -17.43 2.23
CA ALA A 104 2.07 -17.72 1.25
C ALA A 104 3.50 -17.61 1.83
N ILE A 105 3.74 -16.62 2.70
CA ILE A 105 5.03 -16.50 3.42
C ILE A 105 5.27 -17.72 4.31
N PHE A 106 4.27 -18.14 5.08
CA PHE A 106 4.39 -19.31 5.96
C PHE A 106 4.54 -20.62 5.19
N GLU A 107 3.80 -20.81 4.07
CA GLU A 107 3.96 -21.99 3.18
C GLU A 107 5.36 -22.05 2.58
N ALA A 108 5.89 -20.92 2.11
CA ALA A 108 7.24 -20.84 1.58
C ALA A 108 8.29 -21.21 2.64
N MET A 109 8.16 -20.67 3.85
CA MET A 109 9.06 -21.00 4.96
C MET A 109 8.95 -22.46 5.36
N GLU A 110 7.75 -23.02 5.49
CA GLU A 110 7.52 -24.43 5.84
C GLU A 110 8.17 -25.35 4.83
N ALA A 111 8.02 -25.05 3.53
CA ALA A 111 8.64 -25.83 2.45
C ALA A 111 10.18 -25.76 2.51
N LEU A 112 10.73 -24.57 2.70
CA LEU A 112 12.19 -24.37 2.77
C LEU A 112 12.80 -25.04 4.01
N ILE A 113 12.18 -24.93 5.18
CA ILE A 113 12.65 -25.59 6.40
C ILE A 113 12.62 -27.12 6.24
N LYS A 114 11.53 -27.67 5.69
CA LYS A 114 11.45 -29.12 5.38
C LYS A 114 12.54 -29.58 4.40
N ALA A 115 12.92 -28.72 3.47
CA ALA A 115 14.02 -28.98 2.53
C ALA A 115 15.41 -28.82 3.16
N GLY A 116 15.51 -28.44 4.44
CA GLY A 116 16.77 -28.24 5.15
C GLY A 116 17.44 -26.90 4.87
N PHE A 117 16.73 -25.96 4.28
CA PHE A 117 17.27 -24.60 4.05
C PHE A 117 17.44 -23.86 5.36
N VAL A 118 18.62 -23.25 5.56
CA VAL A 118 18.93 -22.37 6.67
C VAL A 118 19.36 -21.03 6.09
N PRO A 119 18.72 -19.91 6.47
CA PRO A 119 19.10 -18.60 5.95
C PRO A 119 20.49 -18.18 6.47
N ASP A 120 21.25 -17.45 5.67
CA ASP A 120 22.56 -16.89 6.07
C ASP A 120 22.44 -15.66 7.01
N ARG A 121 21.24 -15.11 7.15
CA ARG A 121 20.87 -13.94 7.96
C ARG A 121 19.51 -14.15 8.62
N ASP A 122 19.19 -13.32 9.60
CA ASP A 122 17.88 -13.33 10.24
C ASP A 122 16.79 -12.87 9.27
N VAL A 123 15.66 -13.58 9.24
CA VAL A 123 14.46 -13.22 8.51
C VAL A 123 13.36 -12.92 9.53
N TYR A 124 12.82 -11.72 9.48
CA TYR A 124 11.72 -11.32 10.32
C TYR A 124 10.41 -11.32 9.53
N ILE A 125 9.30 -11.65 10.21
CA ILE A 125 7.95 -11.53 9.67
C ILE A 125 7.12 -10.70 10.66
N CYS A 126 6.47 -9.65 10.16
CA CYS A 126 5.53 -8.83 10.92
C CYS A 126 4.11 -9.16 10.51
N ASN A 127 3.29 -9.61 11.46
CA ASN A 127 1.84 -9.76 11.28
C ASN A 127 1.13 -8.68 12.10
N GLY A 128 0.68 -7.61 11.43
CA GLY A 128 -0.16 -6.55 11.98
C GLY A 128 -1.60 -7.01 12.18
N HIS A 129 -2.40 -6.24 12.93
CA HIS A 129 -3.80 -6.59 13.20
C HIS A 129 -4.77 -5.41 13.12
N ASP A 130 -4.32 -4.26 12.64
CA ASP A 130 -5.12 -3.03 12.57
C ASP A 130 -4.76 -2.13 11.36
N GLU A 131 -4.27 -2.76 10.28
CA GLU A 131 -3.89 -2.08 9.04
C GLU A 131 -5.08 -1.36 8.43
N GLU A 132 -6.19 -2.06 8.25
CA GLU A 132 -7.42 -1.58 7.62
C GLU A 132 -8.08 -0.41 8.36
N LEU A 133 -7.69 -0.19 9.60
CA LEU A 133 -8.16 0.90 10.45
C LEU A 133 -7.12 2.01 10.64
N MET A 134 -5.89 1.83 10.11
CA MET A 134 -4.76 2.75 10.28
C MET A 134 -4.54 3.14 11.76
N LEU A 135 -4.66 2.16 12.68
CA LEU A 135 -4.47 2.37 14.10
C LEU A 135 -2.99 2.26 14.49
N ASP A 136 -2.71 2.25 15.81
CA ASP A 136 -1.33 2.37 16.31
C ASP A 136 -0.86 1.18 17.15
N LYS A 137 -1.65 0.14 17.26
CA LYS A 137 -1.37 -1.03 18.10
C LYS A 137 -0.77 -2.20 17.32
N GLY A 138 -1.07 -2.31 16.02
CA GLY A 138 -0.62 -3.35 15.11
C GLY A 138 0.85 -3.23 14.72
N SER A 139 1.10 -3.05 13.46
CA SER A 139 2.47 -2.95 12.93
C SER A 139 3.26 -1.76 13.45
N LYS A 140 2.61 -0.66 13.82
CA LYS A 140 3.25 0.46 14.52
C LYS A 140 3.82 0.03 15.88
N GLY A 141 3.07 -0.81 16.62
CA GLY A 141 3.55 -1.41 17.87
C GLY A 141 4.75 -2.34 17.64
N VAL A 142 4.71 -3.14 16.55
CA VAL A 142 5.85 -3.99 16.14
C VAL A 142 7.06 -3.15 15.75
N ALA A 143 6.90 -2.06 15.01
CA ALA A 143 7.98 -1.14 14.67
C ALA A 143 8.62 -0.51 15.93
N ALA A 144 7.81 -0.13 16.92
CA ALA A 144 8.31 0.36 18.20
C ALA A 144 9.14 -0.72 18.95
N LEU A 145 8.72 -1.99 18.92
CA LEU A 145 9.49 -3.10 19.46
C LEU A 145 10.80 -3.28 18.70
N CYS A 146 10.80 -3.27 17.37
CA CYS A 146 12.01 -3.36 16.55
C CYS A 146 13.00 -2.24 16.89
N LYS A 147 12.51 -1.00 17.00
CA LYS A 147 13.33 0.15 17.40
C LYS A 147 13.94 -0.04 18.79
N LYS A 148 13.16 -0.52 19.75
CA LYS A 148 13.64 -0.81 21.12
C LYS A 148 14.74 -1.88 21.12
N LYS A 149 14.66 -2.86 20.22
CA LYS A 149 15.66 -3.94 20.05
C LYS A 149 16.90 -3.47 19.24
N GLY A 150 16.90 -2.27 18.68
CA GLY A 150 17.95 -1.79 17.80
C GLY A 150 18.03 -2.51 16.46
N LEU A 151 16.91 -3.08 16.00
CA LEU A 151 16.85 -3.75 14.70
C LEU A 151 16.86 -2.72 13.58
N HIS A 152 17.63 -3.03 12.53
CA HIS A 152 17.65 -2.30 11.28
C HIS A 152 17.67 -3.32 10.13
N PHE A 153 16.79 -3.16 9.15
CA PHE A 153 16.58 -4.11 8.06
C PHE A 153 17.28 -3.64 6.78
N GLU A 154 17.87 -4.56 6.01
CA GLU A 154 18.35 -4.25 4.66
C GLU A 154 17.17 -3.78 3.80
N PHE A 155 16.03 -4.47 3.91
CA PHE A 155 14.80 -4.04 3.30
C PHE A 155 13.57 -4.59 4.03
N VAL A 156 12.47 -3.91 3.80
CA VAL A 156 11.11 -4.35 4.14
C VAL A 156 10.38 -4.65 2.84
N LEU A 157 9.64 -5.74 2.78
CA LEU A 157 8.70 -6.05 1.69
C LEU A 157 7.31 -6.21 2.27
N ASP A 158 6.40 -5.39 1.79
CA ASP A 158 5.00 -5.33 2.19
C ASP A 158 4.10 -5.44 0.94
N GLU A 159 2.81 -5.38 1.17
CA GLU A 159 1.78 -5.31 0.16
C GLU A 159 1.83 -4.03 -0.70
N GLY A 160 0.90 -3.90 -1.64
CA GLY A 160 0.60 -2.70 -2.41
C GLY A 160 0.69 -2.92 -3.91
N SER A 161 1.81 -2.60 -4.55
CA SER A 161 1.96 -2.80 -5.99
C SER A 161 1.93 -4.28 -6.37
N SER A 162 1.40 -4.58 -7.56
CA SER A 162 1.26 -5.95 -8.05
C SER A 162 1.48 -6.02 -9.56
N PHE A 163 0.92 -7.02 -10.21
CA PHE A 163 0.92 -7.13 -11.66
C PHE A 163 -0.11 -6.20 -12.31
N VAL A 164 0.23 -5.71 -13.49
CA VAL A 164 -0.63 -4.85 -14.31
C VAL A 164 -0.54 -5.26 -15.78
N ASP A 165 -1.56 -4.90 -16.57
CA ASP A 165 -1.40 -4.88 -18.03
C ASP A 165 -0.41 -3.79 -18.43
N GLY A 166 0.52 -4.13 -19.31
CA GLY A 166 1.58 -3.22 -19.74
C GLY A 166 1.12 -2.07 -20.63
N GLU A 167 -0.16 -1.94 -20.94
CA GLU A 167 -0.69 -0.89 -21.81
C GLU A 167 -0.24 0.51 -21.41
N GLN A 168 -0.25 0.80 -20.11
CA GLN A 168 0.22 2.08 -19.56
C GLN A 168 1.72 2.35 -19.82
N PHE A 169 2.50 1.33 -20.11
CA PHE A 169 3.93 1.43 -20.47
C PHE A 169 4.17 1.29 -21.98
N GLY A 170 3.10 1.25 -22.78
CA GLY A 170 3.17 1.01 -24.23
C GLY A 170 3.44 -0.44 -24.61
N LEU A 171 3.05 -1.38 -23.77
CA LEU A 171 3.23 -2.84 -23.90
C LEU A 171 1.87 -3.56 -23.81
N PRO A 172 0.91 -3.27 -24.70
CA PRO A 172 -0.44 -3.81 -24.59
C PRO A 172 -0.46 -5.34 -24.63
N GLY A 173 -1.24 -5.94 -23.72
CA GLY A 173 -1.39 -7.39 -23.59
C GLY A 173 -0.18 -8.10 -23.00
N GLN A 174 0.84 -7.39 -22.53
CA GLN A 174 1.96 -7.97 -21.79
C GLN A 174 1.74 -7.83 -20.29
N LEU A 175 1.98 -8.92 -19.57
CA LEU A 175 2.02 -8.87 -18.11
C LEU A 175 3.26 -8.09 -17.65
N CYS A 176 3.08 -7.12 -16.77
CA CYS A 176 4.15 -6.35 -16.14
C CYS A 176 4.05 -6.47 -14.62
N ALA A 177 5.16 -6.70 -13.95
CA ALA A 177 5.22 -6.64 -12.49
C ALA A 177 5.66 -5.24 -12.03
N CYS A 178 4.90 -4.66 -11.11
CA CYS A 178 5.22 -3.39 -10.48
C CYS A 178 5.78 -3.62 -9.09
N ILE A 179 6.95 -3.04 -8.79
CA ILE A 179 7.51 -2.99 -7.43
C ILE A 179 7.36 -1.55 -6.94
N GLY A 180 6.49 -1.34 -5.96
CA GLY A 180 6.32 -0.04 -5.31
C GLY A 180 7.59 0.35 -4.56
N VAL A 181 8.12 1.52 -4.85
CA VAL A 181 9.36 2.02 -4.27
C VAL A 181 9.14 3.26 -3.40
N TYR A 182 7.92 3.75 -3.33
CA TYR A 182 7.47 4.76 -2.38
C TYR A 182 5.94 4.79 -2.30
N GLU A 183 5.45 5.32 -1.19
CA GLU A 183 4.05 5.66 -0.95
C GLU A 183 3.86 7.16 -0.99
N LYS A 184 2.72 7.58 -1.51
CA LYS A 184 2.32 8.98 -1.38
C LYS A 184 1.97 9.29 0.07
N GLY A 185 2.25 10.52 0.49
CA GLY A 185 1.77 11.00 1.78
C GLY A 185 0.25 11.11 1.80
N TYR A 186 -0.32 11.20 2.98
CA TYR A 186 -1.74 11.36 3.22
C TYR A 186 -1.99 12.63 4.04
N CYS A 187 -2.92 13.45 3.62
CA CYS A 187 -3.36 14.59 4.42
C CYS A 187 -4.86 14.80 4.25
N ASP A 188 -5.56 14.86 5.35
CA ASP A 188 -6.86 15.52 5.40
C ASP A 188 -6.65 16.99 5.68
N VAL A 189 -7.07 17.83 4.76
CA VAL A 189 -7.06 19.29 4.93
C VAL A 189 -8.47 19.76 5.20
N ARG A 190 -8.69 20.31 6.37
CA ARG A 190 -9.98 20.89 6.73
C ARG A 190 -9.92 22.41 6.64
N ILE A 191 -10.79 22.98 5.81
CA ILE A 191 -11.04 24.42 5.78
C ILE A 191 -12.30 24.69 6.58
N THR A 192 -12.20 25.56 7.57
CA THR A 192 -13.33 26.01 8.39
C THR A 192 -13.54 27.51 8.20
N LEU A 193 -14.77 27.87 7.94
CA LEU A 193 -15.24 29.24 7.80
C LEU A 193 -16.29 29.52 8.86
N HIS A 194 -16.10 30.61 9.61
CA HIS A 194 -17.06 31.10 10.58
C HIS A 194 -17.78 32.32 10.01
N ASP A 195 -19.10 32.43 10.27
CA ASP A 195 -19.94 33.54 9.85
C ASP A 195 -21.02 33.79 10.90
N GLN A 196 -21.78 34.83 10.71
CA GLN A 196 -22.90 35.12 11.60
C GLN A 196 -24.09 34.20 11.27
N ALA A 197 -24.53 33.41 12.25
CA ALA A 197 -25.78 32.65 12.12
C ALA A 197 -26.98 33.56 11.97
N GLY A 198 -28.00 33.12 11.23
CA GLY A 198 -29.18 33.93 11.00
C GLY A 198 -30.35 33.18 10.36
N HIS A 199 -31.46 33.90 10.22
CA HIS A 199 -32.65 33.38 9.56
C HIS A 199 -32.50 33.47 8.04
N SER A 200 -32.81 32.39 7.33
CA SER A 200 -32.63 32.29 5.88
C SER A 200 -33.42 33.30 5.04
N SER A 201 -34.46 33.95 5.61
CA SER A 201 -35.25 34.95 4.90
C SER A 201 -34.54 36.31 4.69
N LYS A 202 -33.42 36.54 5.37
CA LYS A 202 -32.62 37.78 5.25
C LYS A 202 -31.13 37.41 5.13
N PRO A 203 -30.72 36.74 4.05
CA PRO A 203 -29.36 36.28 3.92
C PRO A 203 -28.39 37.42 3.59
N ALA A 204 -27.25 37.43 4.24
CA ALA A 204 -26.09 38.19 3.73
C ALA A 204 -25.58 37.55 2.44
N HIS A 205 -24.98 38.32 1.55
CA HIS A 205 -24.38 37.85 0.33
C HIS A 205 -22.89 38.25 0.25
N PRO A 206 -22.00 37.30 -0.06
CA PRO A 206 -22.23 35.87 -0.18
C PRO A 206 -22.46 35.22 1.21
N THR A 207 -23.26 34.14 1.28
CA THR A 207 -23.40 33.33 2.49
C THR A 207 -22.14 32.51 2.75
N ALA A 208 -21.94 32.04 4.00
CA ALA A 208 -20.82 31.13 4.32
C ALA A 208 -20.76 29.91 3.42
N LEU A 209 -21.89 29.28 3.13
CA LEU A 209 -21.98 28.14 2.23
C LEU A 209 -21.58 28.48 0.79
N SER A 210 -22.01 29.65 0.27
CA SER A 210 -21.62 30.10 -1.07
C SER A 210 -20.11 30.41 -1.15
N ARG A 211 -19.52 30.94 -0.08
CA ARG A 211 -18.07 31.19 0.01
C ARG A 211 -17.30 29.85 0.00
N MET A 212 -17.77 28.86 0.77
CA MET A 212 -17.16 27.52 0.79
C MET A 212 -17.28 26.82 -0.58
N ALA A 213 -18.44 26.90 -1.23
CA ALA A 213 -18.62 26.34 -2.57
C ALA A 213 -17.62 26.92 -3.59
N LYS A 214 -17.36 28.24 -3.50
CA LYS A 214 -16.34 28.88 -4.35
C LYS A 214 -14.91 28.43 -4.02
N ILE A 215 -14.60 28.20 -2.76
CA ILE A 215 -13.30 27.63 -2.35
C ILE A 215 -13.13 26.25 -2.96
N ILE A 216 -14.14 25.36 -2.83
CA ILE A 216 -14.11 24.01 -3.40
C ILE A 216 -13.89 24.07 -4.91
N GLU A 217 -14.69 24.86 -5.63
CA GLU A 217 -14.54 25.07 -7.07
C GLU A 217 -13.12 25.53 -7.45
N THR A 218 -12.57 26.48 -6.69
CA THR A 218 -11.23 27.02 -6.95
C THR A 218 -10.15 25.96 -6.73
N VAL A 219 -10.25 25.15 -5.68
CA VAL A 219 -9.34 24.05 -5.40
C VAL A 219 -9.37 23.01 -6.52
N GLU A 220 -10.56 22.60 -6.98
CA GLU A 220 -10.70 21.62 -8.06
C GLU A 220 -10.15 22.12 -9.40
N ASN A 221 -10.29 23.41 -9.68
CA ASN A 221 -9.79 24.03 -10.91
C ASN A 221 -8.30 24.45 -10.84
N ARG A 222 -7.66 24.36 -9.68
CA ARG A 222 -6.24 24.68 -9.49
C ARG A 222 -5.47 23.44 -9.03
N PRO A 223 -5.12 22.53 -9.94
CA PRO A 223 -4.38 21.33 -9.58
C PRO A 223 -2.97 21.68 -9.07
N PHE A 224 -2.45 20.84 -8.16
CA PHE A 224 -1.08 20.98 -7.65
C PHE A 224 -0.05 20.92 -8.79
N PRO A 225 1.12 21.56 -8.64
CA PRO A 225 2.16 21.56 -9.68
C PRO A 225 2.60 20.12 -10.08
N VAL A 226 2.92 19.96 -11.36
CA VAL A 226 3.48 18.71 -11.88
C VAL A 226 4.94 18.59 -11.47
N ARG A 227 5.28 17.57 -10.70
CA ARG A 227 6.64 17.27 -10.22
C ARG A 227 6.97 15.80 -10.45
N PRO A 228 7.38 15.40 -11.70
CA PRO A 228 7.75 14.02 -11.98
C PRO A 228 8.93 13.60 -11.12
N THR A 229 8.80 12.48 -10.43
CA THR A 229 9.92 11.86 -9.71
C THR A 229 10.85 11.14 -10.66
N ARG A 230 12.08 10.78 -10.23
CA ARG A 230 12.97 9.90 -11.00
C ARG A 230 12.29 8.57 -11.35
N ILE A 231 11.43 8.06 -10.48
CA ILE A 231 10.74 6.79 -10.66
C ILE A 231 9.82 6.81 -11.88
N PHE A 232 9.17 7.94 -12.15
CA PHE A 232 8.36 8.10 -13.35
C PHE A 232 9.15 7.80 -14.63
N TYR A 233 10.39 8.24 -14.74
CA TYR A 233 11.23 7.98 -15.91
C TYR A 233 11.83 6.57 -15.89
N GLU A 234 12.16 6.05 -14.71
CA GLU A 234 12.68 4.69 -14.54
C GLU A 234 11.64 3.63 -14.94
N MET A 235 10.36 3.84 -14.63
CA MET A 235 9.26 2.96 -15.08
C MET A 235 9.29 2.74 -16.59
N TYR A 236 9.37 3.82 -17.36
CA TYR A 236 9.41 3.71 -18.83
C TYR A 236 10.74 3.18 -19.36
N ARG A 237 11.84 3.52 -18.72
CA ARG A 237 13.17 2.99 -19.07
C ARG A 237 13.19 1.47 -18.93
N ASP A 238 12.67 0.94 -17.82
CA ASP A 238 12.75 -0.46 -17.51
C ASP A 238 11.70 -1.31 -18.27
N ALA A 239 10.59 -0.69 -18.69
CA ALA A 239 9.63 -1.29 -19.61
C ALA A 239 10.11 -1.29 -21.08
N ALA A 240 10.90 -0.30 -21.49
CA ALA A 240 11.29 -0.06 -22.88
C ALA A 240 11.95 -1.25 -23.59
N PRO A 241 12.81 -2.09 -22.97
CA PRO A 241 13.41 -3.26 -23.62
C PRO A 241 12.39 -4.26 -24.20
N TYR A 242 11.20 -4.30 -23.63
CA TYR A 242 10.12 -5.20 -24.04
C TYR A 242 9.21 -4.60 -25.12
N GLY A 243 9.38 -3.32 -25.42
CA GLY A 243 8.59 -2.57 -26.41
C GLY A 243 9.25 -2.44 -27.77
N GLY A 244 8.55 -1.75 -28.68
CA GLY A 244 9.05 -1.43 -30.02
C GLY A 244 10.21 -0.42 -30.02
N LEU A 245 10.92 -0.32 -31.15
CA LEU A 245 12.10 0.53 -31.32
C LEU A 245 11.86 2.00 -30.91
N TRP A 246 10.72 2.56 -31.24
CA TRP A 246 10.38 3.95 -30.90
C TRP A 246 10.18 4.16 -29.40
N GLY A 247 9.59 3.18 -28.69
CA GLY A 247 9.48 3.21 -27.24
C GLY A 247 10.85 3.24 -26.58
N ARG A 248 11.77 2.39 -27.05
CA ARG A 248 13.17 2.34 -26.57
C ARG A 248 13.89 3.67 -26.78
N ILE A 249 13.78 4.25 -27.99
CA ILE A 249 14.41 5.56 -28.31
C ILE A 249 13.86 6.65 -27.40
N LYS A 250 12.55 6.73 -27.20
CA LYS A 250 11.92 7.74 -26.36
C LYS A 250 12.36 7.59 -24.89
N ALA A 251 12.31 6.38 -24.35
CA ALA A 251 12.69 6.10 -22.96
C ALA A 251 14.18 6.36 -22.68
N ALA A 252 15.05 6.12 -23.67
CA ALA A 252 16.48 6.40 -23.56
C ALA A 252 16.81 7.91 -23.61
N ASN A 253 15.88 8.76 -24.04
CA ASN A 253 16.13 10.20 -24.23
C ASN A 253 15.09 11.06 -23.49
N PRO A 254 14.95 10.96 -22.13
CA PRO A 254 13.94 11.69 -21.36
C PRO A 254 14.13 13.21 -21.44
N SER A 255 15.33 13.71 -21.68
CA SER A 255 15.60 15.15 -21.88
C SER A 255 14.91 15.73 -23.13
N ILE A 256 14.71 14.90 -24.16
CA ILE A 256 14.07 15.30 -25.42
C ILE A 256 12.56 15.02 -25.37
N PHE A 257 12.19 13.82 -24.96
CA PHE A 257 10.81 13.32 -25.03
C PHE A 257 10.05 13.43 -23.70
N GLY A 258 10.72 13.74 -22.59
CA GLY A 258 10.14 13.70 -21.25
C GLY A 258 8.92 14.60 -21.09
N LYS A 259 8.93 15.82 -21.63
CA LYS A 259 7.76 16.71 -21.61
C LYS A 259 6.56 16.11 -22.35
N GLY A 260 6.80 15.43 -23.47
CA GLY A 260 5.76 14.76 -24.24
C GLY A 260 5.16 13.58 -23.46
N PHE A 261 6.01 12.79 -22.78
CA PHE A 261 5.58 11.71 -21.90
C PHE A 261 4.72 12.23 -20.74
N VAL A 262 5.19 13.26 -20.04
CA VAL A 262 4.44 13.88 -18.93
C VAL A 262 3.08 14.35 -19.41
N ASN A 263 3.01 15.08 -20.54
CA ASN A 263 1.76 15.59 -21.07
C ASN A 263 0.79 14.46 -21.49
N GLU A 264 1.29 13.35 -22.00
CA GLU A 264 0.46 12.20 -22.33
C GLU A 264 -0.10 11.54 -21.07
N GLN A 265 0.74 11.33 -20.06
CA GLN A 265 0.33 10.72 -18.80
C GLN A 265 -0.68 11.57 -18.02
N LEU A 266 -0.58 12.89 -18.09
CA LEU A 266 -1.54 13.80 -17.44
C LEU A 266 -2.99 13.65 -17.97
N LYS A 267 -3.19 12.98 -19.10
CA LYS A 267 -4.54 12.72 -19.65
C LYS A 267 -5.26 11.57 -18.96
N SER A 268 -4.54 10.69 -18.28
CA SER A 268 -5.13 9.58 -17.51
C SER A 268 -5.18 9.91 -16.02
N LEU A 269 -6.16 9.37 -15.29
CA LEU A 269 -6.28 9.55 -13.84
C LEU A 269 -5.05 9.03 -13.11
N GLN A 270 -4.58 7.84 -13.48
CA GLN A 270 -3.41 7.21 -12.86
C GLN A 270 -2.12 7.96 -13.17
N GLY A 271 -1.92 8.38 -14.43
CA GLY A 271 -0.76 9.16 -14.80
C GLY A 271 -0.74 10.54 -14.13
N ASN A 272 -1.90 11.21 -14.05
CA ASN A 272 -2.01 12.47 -13.31
C ASN A 272 -1.64 12.28 -11.83
N ALA A 273 -2.15 11.21 -11.19
CA ALA A 273 -1.83 10.89 -9.81
C ALA A 273 -0.34 10.53 -9.59
N SER A 274 0.34 9.94 -10.57
CA SER A 274 1.78 9.64 -10.50
C SER A 274 2.68 10.87 -10.55
N LEU A 275 2.16 11.99 -11.10
CA LEU A 275 2.97 13.14 -11.47
C LEU A 275 2.82 14.33 -10.52
N ARG A 276 1.84 14.34 -9.63
CA ARG A 276 1.58 15.44 -8.71
C ARG A 276 0.86 15.00 -7.45
N THR A 277 0.87 15.85 -6.45
CA THR A 277 -0.05 15.78 -5.32
C THR A 277 -1.48 15.89 -5.84
N THR A 278 -2.34 14.95 -5.46
CA THR A 278 -3.77 14.96 -5.80
C THR A 278 -4.59 15.49 -4.63
N VAL A 279 -5.67 16.17 -4.96
CA VAL A 279 -6.60 16.79 -4.01
C VAL A 279 -8.01 16.42 -4.43
N ALA A 280 -8.83 15.97 -3.48
CA ALA A 280 -10.23 15.64 -3.71
C ALA A 280 -11.08 16.19 -2.56
N ALA A 281 -12.12 16.98 -2.85
CA ALA A 281 -13.11 17.35 -1.87
C ALA A 281 -13.93 16.11 -1.48
N THR A 282 -13.94 15.75 -0.18
CA THR A 282 -14.56 14.49 0.29
C THR A 282 -15.73 14.72 1.23
N GLN A 283 -15.74 15.82 1.96
CA GLN A 283 -16.80 16.12 2.93
C GLN A 283 -17.09 17.62 2.95
N ILE A 284 -18.35 17.95 3.19
CA ILE A 284 -18.79 19.31 3.49
C ILE A 284 -19.88 19.25 4.57
N GLN A 285 -19.83 20.16 5.52
CA GLN A 285 -20.88 20.32 6.52
C GLN A 285 -21.23 21.80 6.71
N ALA A 286 -22.52 22.04 6.87
CA ALA A 286 -23.08 23.37 7.10
C ALA A 286 -24.22 23.25 8.15
N SER A 287 -25.40 23.86 7.90
CA SER A 287 -26.56 23.77 8.79
C SER A 287 -27.30 22.44 8.63
N ASP A 288 -27.75 21.87 9.74
CA ASP A 288 -28.65 20.70 9.76
C ASP A 288 -30.14 21.09 9.60
N THR A 289 -30.40 22.40 9.55
CA THR A 289 -31.77 22.97 9.52
C THR A 289 -31.94 23.82 8.26
N PRO A 290 -33.00 23.61 7.44
CA PRO A 290 -33.11 24.23 6.12
C PRO A 290 -33.36 25.73 6.13
N ASN A 291 -33.82 26.31 7.26
CA ASN A 291 -34.14 27.74 7.40
C ASN A 291 -33.15 28.52 8.27
N VAL A 292 -31.98 27.96 8.59
CA VAL A 292 -30.92 28.56 9.39
C VAL A 292 -29.67 28.78 8.58
N LEU A 293 -29.12 29.98 8.56
CA LEU A 293 -27.77 30.24 8.04
C LEU A 293 -26.74 29.72 9.05
N PRO A 294 -25.80 28.86 8.62
CA PRO A 294 -24.85 28.24 9.53
C PRO A 294 -23.86 29.25 10.10
N HIS A 295 -23.53 29.10 11.39
CA HIS A 295 -22.42 29.80 12.02
C HIS A 295 -21.07 29.29 11.53
N THR A 296 -21.00 27.99 11.25
CA THR A 296 -19.76 27.33 10.82
C THR A 296 -20.05 26.48 9.60
N VAL A 297 -19.19 26.62 8.59
CA VAL A 297 -19.14 25.75 7.42
C VAL A 297 -17.74 25.19 7.32
N TRP A 298 -17.60 23.88 7.18
CA TRP A 298 -16.30 23.29 6.91
C TRP A 298 -16.35 22.33 5.74
N ALA A 299 -15.23 22.20 5.02
CA ALA A 299 -15.01 21.18 4.00
C ALA A 299 -13.70 20.45 4.28
N ASN A 300 -13.68 19.16 3.96
CA ASN A 300 -12.49 18.30 4.03
C ASN A 300 -12.01 17.96 2.62
N PHE A 301 -10.71 18.09 2.42
CA PHE A 301 -10.03 17.69 1.20
C PHE A 301 -9.04 16.60 1.53
N ASN A 302 -9.23 15.41 0.93
CA ASN A 302 -8.25 14.34 1.02
C ASN A 302 -7.15 14.57 0.00
N CYS A 303 -5.93 14.65 0.46
CA CYS A 303 -4.76 14.94 -0.35
C CYS A 303 -3.77 13.78 -0.29
N ARG A 304 -3.20 13.43 -1.45
CA ARG A 304 -2.15 12.42 -1.56
C ARG A 304 -0.86 13.09 -2.02
N LEU A 305 0.07 13.32 -1.08
CA LEU A 305 1.29 14.08 -1.34
C LEU A 305 2.27 13.27 -2.19
N ASN A 306 2.78 13.91 -3.24
CA ASN A 306 3.87 13.36 -4.03
C ASN A 306 5.22 13.61 -3.30
N PRO A 307 6.21 12.71 -3.41
CA PRO A 307 7.53 12.97 -2.84
C PRO A 307 8.12 14.31 -3.32
N GLY A 308 8.58 15.10 -2.36
CA GLY A 308 9.09 16.45 -2.61
C GLY A 308 8.08 17.58 -2.41
N ASP A 309 6.78 17.26 -2.31
CA ASP A 309 5.78 18.18 -1.79
C ASP A 309 5.66 18.00 -0.27
N THR A 310 5.46 19.08 0.46
CA THR A 310 5.43 19.07 1.92
C THR A 310 4.03 19.44 2.46
N ARG A 311 3.75 19.02 3.69
CA ARG A 311 2.53 19.45 4.40
C ARG A 311 2.45 20.97 4.52
N GLN A 312 3.59 21.63 4.67
CA GLN A 312 3.64 23.09 4.75
C GLN A 312 3.20 23.73 3.43
N GLU A 313 3.73 23.28 2.28
CA GLU A 313 3.32 23.76 0.96
C GLU A 313 1.82 23.52 0.71
N LEU A 314 1.30 22.38 1.23
CA LEU A 314 -0.13 22.07 1.13
C LEU A 314 -0.99 23.07 1.94
N VAL A 315 -0.61 23.37 3.17
CA VAL A 315 -1.31 24.38 4.00
C VAL A 315 -1.27 25.75 3.33
N GLU A 316 -0.12 26.17 2.82
CA GLU A 316 0.05 27.45 2.12
C GLU A 316 -0.85 27.53 0.87
N PHE A 317 -0.91 26.45 0.08
CA PHE A 317 -1.79 26.35 -1.08
C PHE A 317 -3.26 26.56 -0.71
N PHE A 318 -3.73 25.87 0.34
CA PHE A 318 -5.11 26.00 0.79
C PHE A 318 -5.39 27.37 1.44
N GLN A 319 -4.46 27.91 2.21
CA GLN A 319 -4.61 29.22 2.86
C GLN A 319 -4.66 30.35 1.83
N GLU A 320 -3.88 30.26 0.74
CA GLU A 320 -3.94 31.21 -0.36
C GLU A 320 -5.32 31.24 -1.03
N ILE A 321 -5.95 30.07 -1.22
CA ILE A 321 -7.27 29.95 -1.85
C ILE A 321 -8.39 30.36 -0.89
N ALA A 322 -8.31 29.91 0.36
CA ALA A 322 -9.35 30.12 1.36
C ALA A 322 -9.39 31.57 1.86
N GLY A 323 -8.24 32.27 1.86
CA GLY A 323 -8.10 33.63 2.40
C GLY A 323 -7.89 33.65 3.92
N PRO A 324 -7.67 34.86 4.47
CA PRO A 324 -7.30 35.04 5.88
C PRO A 324 -8.45 34.76 6.87
N ASP A 325 -9.68 34.78 6.41
CA ASP A 325 -10.87 34.58 7.26
C ASP A 325 -11.21 33.10 7.48
N CYS A 326 -10.45 32.20 6.87
CA CYS A 326 -10.64 30.75 7.00
C CYS A 326 -9.53 30.14 7.82
N GLU A 327 -9.89 29.16 8.66
CA GLU A 327 -8.94 28.30 9.34
C GLU A 327 -8.61 27.10 8.45
N VAL A 328 -7.32 26.80 8.28
CA VAL A 328 -6.82 25.62 7.57
C VAL A 328 -6.11 24.72 8.56
N ALA A 329 -6.61 23.50 8.74
CA ALA A 329 -6.07 22.52 9.68
C ALA A 329 -5.76 21.20 8.98
N LEU A 330 -4.84 20.43 9.55
CA LEU A 330 -4.48 19.08 9.12
C LEU A 330 -4.87 18.07 10.21
N PRO A 331 -6.13 17.61 10.28
CA PRO A 331 -6.58 16.65 11.31
C PRO A 331 -5.78 15.35 11.30
N THR A 332 -5.48 14.85 10.11
CA THR A 332 -4.66 13.65 9.90
C THR A 332 -3.65 13.96 8.80
N SER A 333 -2.39 13.71 9.05
CA SER A 333 -1.37 13.94 8.01
C SER A 333 -0.07 13.18 8.26
N PHE A 334 0.50 12.65 7.17
CA PHE A 334 1.87 12.16 7.12
C PHE A 334 2.49 12.42 5.74
N GLU A 335 3.81 12.57 5.74
CA GLU A 335 4.58 12.84 4.51
C GLU A 335 4.65 11.60 3.61
N ALA A 336 4.98 11.80 2.33
CA ALA A 336 5.35 10.71 1.45
C ALA A 336 6.55 9.92 1.99
N SER A 337 6.57 8.62 1.77
CA SER A 337 7.71 7.80 2.18
C SER A 337 8.99 8.17 1.43
N LYS A 338 10.14 7.77 1.96
CA LYS A 338 11.41 7.83 1.22
C LYS A 338 11.30 7.00 -0.06
N ILE A 339 11.92 7.46 -1.14
CA ILE A 339 11.99 6.69 -2.38
C ILE A 339 13.10 5.64 -2.23
N ALA A 340 12.71 4.36 -2.21
CA ALA A 340 13.64 3.23 -2.17
C ALA A 340 14.54 3.16 -3.42
N ARG A 341 15.69 2.54 -3.27
CA ARG A 341 16.69 2.42 -4.34
C ARG A 341 16.31 1.33 -5.34
N THR A 342 16.23 1.66 -6.60
CA THR A 342 15.95 0.72 -7.70
C THR A 342 17.18 -0.04 -8.18
N ASN A 343 18.37 0.37 -7.76
CA ASN A 343 19.65 -0.29 -8.05
C ASN A 343 20.23 -1.05 -6.84
N SER A 344 19.46 -1.21 -5.76
CA SER A 344 19.88 -1.99 -4.61
C SER A 344 19.89 -3.49 -4.92
N ARG A 345 20.65 -4.24 -4.12
CA ARG A 345 20.64 -5.70 -4.18
C ARG A 345 19.24 -6.25 -3.87
N ALA A 346 18.53 -5.65 -2.93
CA ALA A 346 17.18 -6.06 -2.56
C ALA A 346 16.18 -5.93 -3.73
N TYR A 347 16.17 -4.76 -4.42
CA TYR A 347 15.32 -4.56 -5.59
C TYR A 347 15.63 -5.57 -6.72
N GLN A 348 16.92 -5.83 -6.96
CA GLN A 348 17.36 -6.82 -7.96
C GLN A 348 16.91 -8.23 -7.58
N ALA A 349 17.01 -8.60 -6.30
CA ALA A 349 16.59 -9.93 -5.82
C ALA A 349 15.08 -10.12 -5.93
N ILE A 350 14.26 -9.10 -5.60
CA ILE A 350 12.81 -9.13 -5.79
C ILE A 350 12.49 -9.27 -7.29
N SER A 351 13.12 -8.44 -8.14
CA SER A 351 12.94 -8.49 -9.60
C SER A 351 13.35 -9.85 -10.19
N GLN A 352 14.41 -10.45 -9.67
CA GLN A 352 14.87 -11.78 -10.07
C GLN A 352 13.86 -12.85 -9.66
N ALA A 353 13.36 -12.83 -8.43
CA ALA A 353 12.35 -13.77 -7.96
C ALA A 353 11.07 -13.70 -8.82
N VAL A 354 10.64 -12.48 -9.19
CA VAL A 354 9.53 -12.32 -10.15
C VAL A 354 9.81 -13.05 -11.46
N ARG A 355 10.97 -12.80 -12.08
CA ARG A 355 11.30 -13.44 -13.38
C ARG A 355 11.47 -14.94 -13.26
N GLN A 356 12.01 -15.44 -12.17
CA GLN A 356 12.18 -16.89 -11.94
C GLN A 356 10.84 -17.63 -11.86
N VAL A 357 9.79 -16.98 -11.35
CA VAL A 357 8.47 -17.60 -11.18
C VAL A 357 7.54 -17.30 -12.35
N TYR A 358 7.55 -16.06 -12.87
CA TYR A 358 6.58 -15.59 -13.87
C TYR A 358 7.17 -15.49 -15.29
N GLY A 359 8.46 -15.85 -15.48
CA GLY A 359 9.16 -15.75 -16.75
C GLY A 359 9.72 -14.34 -17.03
N GLU A 360 10.27 -14.17 -18.22
CA GLU A 360 10.94 -12.94 -18.65
C GLU A 360 9.92 -11.82 -18.97
N ILE A 361 9.30 -11.28 -17.93
CA ILE A 361 8.36 -10.17 -18.00
C ILE A 361 9.03 -8.86 -17.57
N PRO A 362 8.51 -7.69 -18.01
CA PRO A 362 8.92 -6.39 -17.49
C PRO A 362 8.70 -6.32 -15.97
N VAL A 363 9.74 -5.92 -15.26
CA VAL A 363 9.66 -5.57 -13.84
C VAL A 363 10.03 -4.10 -13.72
N VAL A 364 9.10 -3.28 -13.25
CA VAL A 364 9.26 -1.82 -13.22
C VAL A 364 9.07 -1.27 -11.81
N PRO A 365 9.83 -0.23 -11.41
CA PRO A 365 9.54 0.47 -10.18
C PRO A 365 8.24 1.26 -10.33
N SER A 366 7.47 1.39 -9.25
CA SER A 366 6.19 2.10 -9.30
C SER A 366 5.97 2.95 -8.05
N VAL A 367 5.00 3.85 -8.15
CA VAL A 367 4.43 4.54 -6.99
C VAL A 367 3.25 3.73 -6.46
N PHE A 368 3.16 3.66 -5.15
CA PHE A 368 1.95 3.18 -4.50
C PHE A 368 1.11 4.38 -4.03
N PHE A 369 -0.14 4.44 -4.48
CA PHE A 369 -0.99 5.62 -4.28
C PHE A 369 -1.70 5.64 -2.92
N ALA A 370 -1.84 4.49 -2.28
CA ALA A 370 -2.35 4.34 -0.93
C ALA A 370 -1.21 4.31 0.10
N SER A 371 -1.50 3.89 1.30
CA SER A 371 -0.54 3.72 2.39
C SER A 371 -0.67 2.32 2.94
N THR A 372 0.41 1.75 3.44
CA THR A 372 0.46 0.45 4.12
C THR A 372 1.14 0.58 5.46
N ASP A 373 1.10 -0.46 6.25
CA ASP A 373 1.78 -0.55 7.54
C ASP A 373 3.31 -0.41 7.43
N SER A 374 3.89 -0.64 6.24
CA SER A 374 5.32 -0.46 6.02
C SER A 374 5.82 0.97 6.24
N GLN A 375 4.93 1.96 6.25
CA GLN A 375 5.25 3.34 6.59
C GLN A 375 5.94 3.49 7.94
N TYR A 376 5.60 2.64 8.91
CA TYR A 376 6.19 2.66 10.25
C TYR A 376 7.64 2.15 10.30
N PHE A 377 8.11 1.52 9.24
CA PHE A 377 9.45 0.94 9.14
C PHE A 377 10.42 1.77 8.29
N ASN A 378 10.00 2.92 7.74
CA ASN A 378 10.83 3.78 6.89
C ASN A 378 12.16 4.22 7.52
N ASP A 379 12.21 4.36 8.86
CA ASP A 379 13.42 4.72 9.60
C ASP A 379 14.16 3.49 10.17
N LEU A 380 13.59 2.30 10.01
CA LEU A 380 14.14 1.03 10.48
C LEU A 380 14.72 0.17 9.36
N ALA A 381 14.69 0.66 8.12
CA ALA A 381 15.19 -0.07 6.96
C ALA A 381 15.95 0.85 6.00
N ASP A 382 16.87 0.26 5.25
CA ASP A 382 17.55 0.94 4.16
C ASP A 382 16.58 1.27 3.01
N ASP A 383 15.73 0.30 2.65
CA ASP A 383 14.73 0.41 1.61
C ASP A 383 13.41 -0.26 2.02
N VAL A 384 12.28 0.29 1.55
CA VAL A 384 10.95 -0.28 1.76
C VAL A 384 10.29 -0.50 0.40
N TYR A 385 9.97 -1.76 0.09
CA TYR A 385 9.36 -2.17 -1.17
C TYR A 385 7.94 -2.68 -0.95
N LYS A 386 7.10 -2.57 -2.00
CA LYS A 386 5.73 -3.06 -2.03
C LYS A 386 5.53 -3.94 -3.24
N HIS A 387 5.19 -5.20 -3.01
CA HIS A 387 4.87 -6.10 -4.12
C HIS A 387 4.03 -7.28 -3.65
N MET A 388 2.83 -7.39 -4.19
CA MET A 388 1.95 -8.53 -4.04
C MET A 388 2.18 -9.49 -5.21
N PRO A 389 2.78 -10.66 -4.98
CA PRO A 389 3.15 -11.57 -6.06
C PRO A 389 1.97 -12.44 -6.51
N PHE A 390 0.81 -11.83 -6.77
CA PHE A 390 -0.39 -12.57 -7.16
C PHE A 390 -0.99 -11.98 -8.44
N ILE A 391 -0.96 -12.73 -9.55
CA ILE A 391 -1.56 -12.30 -10.84
C ILE A 391 -3.07 -12.09 -10.71
N SER A 392 -3.72 -12.83 -9.81
CA SER A 392 -5.15 -12.66 -9.51
C SER A 392 -5.53 -11.21 -9.17
N ASN A 393 -4.61 -10.44 -8.59
CA ASN A 393 -4.86 -9.04 -8.29
C ASN A 393 -5.21 -8.23 -9.56
N LEU A 394 -4.59 -8.52 -10.70
CA LEU A 394 -4.94 -7.88 -11.97
C LEU A 394 -6.39 -8.18 -12.38
N LYS A 395 -6.85 -9.41 -12.13
CA LYS A 395 -8.19 -9.88 -12.54
C LYS A 395 -9.30 -9.50 -11.54
N TYR A 396 -8.98 -9.50 -10.25
CA TYR A 396 -9.96 -9.39 -9.17
C TYR A 396 -9.80 -8.16 -8.28
N THR A 397 -8.96 -7.19 -8.64
CA THR A 397 -8.77 -5.93 -7.86
C THR A 397 -10.10 -5.26 -7.50
N THR A 398 -11.10 -5.31 -8.38
CA THR A 398 -12.42 -4.71 -8.13
C THR A 398 -13.24 -5.44 -7.06
N THR A 399 -12.81 -6.63 -6.63
CA THR A 399 -13.46 -7.39 -5.54
C THR A 399 -12.80 -7.16 -4.18
N MET A 400 -11.62 -6.55 -4.16
CA MET A 400 -10.97 -6.07 -2.93
C MET A 400 -11.89 -5.07 -2.23
N HIS A 401 -12.13 -5.22 -0.94
CA HIS A 401 -13.10 -4.43 -0.15
C HIS A 401 -14.56 -4.53 -0.63
N ALA A 402 -14.85 -5.33 -1.68
CA ALA A 402 -16.19 -5.53 -2.23
C ALA A 402 -16.67 -6.98 -1.99
N THR A 403 -17.84 -7.31 -2.55
CA THR A 403 -18.39 -8.67 -2.51
C THR A 403 -17.62 -9.60 -3.47
N ASN A 404 -17.66 -10.90 -3.18
CA ASN A 404 -17.06 -11.94 -4.02
C ASN A 404 -15.54 -11.84 -4.17
N GLU A 405 -14.86 -11.35 -3.13
CA GLU A 405 -13.41 -11.36 -3.03
C GLU A 405 -12.88 -12.79 -3.16
N ARG A 406 -11.87 -12.99 -4.00
CA ARG A 406 -11.32 -14.31 -4.28
C ARG A 406 -9.95 -14.24 -4.94
N ILE A 407 -9.18 -15.31 -4.80
CA ILE A 407 -7.89 -15.49 -5.45
C ILE A 407 -7.86 -16.81 -6.23
N ASP A 408 -7.28 -16.84 -7.45
CA ASP A 408 -7.05 -18.09 -8.17
C ASP A 408 -6.05 -18.97 -7.39
N VAL A 409 -6.33 -20.27 -7.27
CA VAL A 409 -5.45 -21.23 -6.58
C VAL A 409 -4.06 -21.28 -7.24
N GLU A 410 -3.99 -21.21 -8.57
CA GLU A 410 -2.73 -21.18 -9.32
C GLU A 410 -1.92 -19.92 -8.99
N SER A 411 -2.57 -18.75 -8.97
CA SER A 411 -1.92 -17.49 -8.61
C SER A 411 -1.41 -17.50 -7.17
N PHE A 412 -2.16 -18.09 -6.25
CA PHE A 412 -1.72 -18.29 -4.87
C PHE A 412 -0.46 -19.17 -4.80
N ALA A 413 -0.45 -20.29 -5.51
CA ALA A 413 0.70 -21.19 -5.56
C ALA A 413 1.97 -20.52 -6.14
N GLN A 414 1.79 -19.67 -7.17
CA GLN A 414 2.88 -18.85 -7.71
C GLN A 414 3.40 -17.84 -6.69
N GLY A 415 2.51 -17.23 -5.88
CA GLY A 415 2.91 -16.36 -4.77
C GLY A 415 3.76 -17.07 -3.72
N VAL A 416 3.41 -18.32 -3.37
CA VAL A 416 4.24 -19.16 -2.48
C VAL A 416 5.63 -19.40 -3.09
N GLN A 417 5.69 -19.74 -4.39
CA GLN A 417 6.96 -19.92 -5.10
C GLN A 417 7.80 -18.65 -5.12
N PHE A 418 7.16 -17.49 -5.29
CA PHE A 418 7.86 -16.19 -5.25
C PHE A 418 8.53 -15.96 -3.88
N TYR A 419 7.81 -16.15 -2.77
CA TYR A 419 8.41 -15.96 -1.44
C TYR A 419 9.52 -16.95 -1.16
N ALA A 420 9.35 -18.23 -1.56
CA ALA A 420 10.41 -19.21 -1.43
C ALA A 420 11.66 -18.82 -2.24
N GLN A 421 11.48 -18.42 -3.49
CA GLN A 421 12.57 -17.99 -4.36
C GLN A 421 13.24 -16.71 -3.87
N LEU A 422 12.46 -15.73 -3.39
CA LEU A 422 12.98 -14.51 -2.80
C LEU A 422 13.88 -14.82 -1.59
N LEU A 423 13.41 -15.66 -0.66
CA LEU A 423 14.18 -16.06 0.52
C LEU A 423 15.49 -16.75 0.13
N GLN A 424 15.47 -17.64 -0.87
CA GLN A 424 16.69 -18.25 -1.41
C GLN A 424 17.64 -17.22 -2.04
N ASN A 425 17.13 -16.27 -2.83
CA ASN A 425 17.94 -15.24 -3.49
C ASN A 425 18.63 -14.31 -2.49
N VAL A 426 17.96 -13.95 -1.37
CA VAL A 426 18.47 -12.94 -0.43
C VAL A 426 19.21 -13.54 0.77
N CYS A 427 18.92 -14.78 1.14
CA CYS A 427 19.41 -15.43 2.35
C CYS A 427 20.34 -16.62 2.07
N SER A 428 20.91 -16.73 0.87
CA SER A 428 21.97 -17.69 0.56
C SER A 428 23.33 -17.01 0.41
N GLN A 429 24.39 -17.75 0.70
CA GLN A 429 25.73 -17.32 0.33
C GLN A 429 25.82 -17.20 -1.19
N THR A 430 26.27 -16.06 -1.69
CA THR A 430 26.47 -15.83 -3.11
C THR A 430 27.48 -16.81 -3.68
N GLY A 431 27.04 -17.75 -4.50
CA GLY A 431 27.92 -18.67 -5.20
C GLY A 431 27.29 -19.98 -5.68
N GLN A 432 26.06 -20.31 -5.28
CA GLN A 432 25.38 -21.51 -5.76
C GLN A 432 23.98 -21.15 -6.28
N ALA A 433 23.93 -20.44 -7.40
CA ALA A 433 22.80 -20.51 -8.30
C ALA A 433 23.12 -21.63 -9.29
N GLY A 434 22.57 -22.84 -9.01
CA GLY A 434 22.53 -23.93 -9.95
C GLY A 434 21.39 -23.74 -10.94
#